data_72b0c400910afc8ae5ac4c79861ea6d0
#
_entry.id   72b0c400910afc8ae5ac4c79861ea6d0
#
_cell.length_a   1.000
_cell.length_b   1.000
_cell.length_c   1.000
_cell.angle_alpha   90.00
_cell.angle_beta   90.00
_cell.angle_gamma   90.00
#
_symmetry.space_group_name_H-M   'P 1'
#
loop_
_entity.id
_entity.type
_entity.pdbx_description
1 polymer ?
#
loop_
_entity_poly.entity_id
_entity_poly.type
_entity_poly.pdbx_seq_one_letter_code
_entity_poly.pdbx_strand_id
1 'polypeptide(L)'
;MKYRMAAALLSLAGFFVSLYLYLYKIGRIGTLACGTGGCETVQASPFSRFLGLEVALYGVIGYLVLLVLSMDTLRRPVAWTSSRLLLILSGAGLAFTIYLTYLELFVIKAICRWCVGSAVIITLIFIVALLDWRRRAALPGSSSQ
;
A
#
# COMPACT_ATOMS: atom_id res chain seq x y z
N MET A 1 -6.47 -19.20 -5.17
CA MET A 1 -7.15 -18.13 -5.91
C MET A 1 -7.67 -16.99 -5.03
N LYS A 2 -8.35 -17.30 -3.92
CA LYS A 2 -8.95 -16.29 -3.03
C LYS A 2 -7.96 -15.22 -2.56
N TYR A 3 -6.77 -15.61 -2.11
CA TYR A 3 -5.75 -14.67 -1.62
C TYR A 3 -5.23 -13.72 -2.71
N ARG A 4 -5.02 -14.20 -3.91
CA ARG A 4 -4.53 -13.39 -5.02
C ARG A 4 -5.57 -12.38 -5.49
N MET A 5 -6.83 -12.80 -5.55
CA MET A 5 -7.94 -11.91 -5.88
C MET A 5 -8.12 -10.84 -4.80
N ALA A 6 -8.02 -11.23 -3.51
CA ALA A 6 -8.03 -10.28 -2.40
C ALA A 6 -6.89 -9.26 -2.50
N ALA A 7 -5.66 -9.70 -2.81
CA ALA A 7 -4.52 -8.80 -3.00
C ALA A 7 -4.75 -7.80 -4.15
N ALA A 8 -5.31 -8.26 -5.26
CA ALA A 8 -5.62 -7.38 -6.39
C ALA A 8 -6.68 -6.32 -6.03
N LEU A 9 -7.76 -6.73 -5.36
CA LEU A 9 -8.83 -5.82 -4.92
C LEU A 9 -8.32 -4.80 -3.89
N LEU A 10 -7.53 -5.25 -2.92
CA LEU A 10 -6.93 -4.38 -1.91
C LEU A 10 -5.93 -3.39 -2.55
N SER A 11 -5.13 -3.83 -3.51
CA SER A 11 -4.20 -2.96 -4.24
C SER A 11 -4.94 -1.90 -5.04
N LEU A 12 -6.07 -2.27 -5.65
CA LEU A 12 -6.93 -1.32 -6.38
C LEU A 12 -7.53 -0.29 -5.42
N ALA A 13 -8.04 -0.72 -4.27
CA ALA A 13 -8.56 0.19 -3.24
C ALA A 13 -7.48 1.15 -2.73
N GLY A 14 -6.28 0.63 -2.43
CA GLY A 14 -5.13 1.44 -2.02
C GLY A 14 -4.69 2.44 -3.08
N PHE A 15 -4.71 2.04 -4.34
CA PHE A 15 -4.44 2.93 -5.47
C PHE A 15 -5.41 4.13 -5.50
N PHE A 16 -6.70 3.90 -5.36
CA PHE A 16 -7.70 4.98 -5.34
C PHE A 16 -7.53 5.89 -4.12
N VAL A 17 -7.26 5.36 -2.95
CA VAL A 17 -6.99 6.15 -1.74
C VAL A 17 -5.77 7.06 -1.95
N SER A 18 -4.67 6.51 -2.46
CA SER A 18 -3.44 7.27 -2.72
C SER A 18 -3.65 8.31 -3.83
N LEU A 19 -4.39 7.96 -4.87
CA LEU A 19 -4.72 8.88 -5.96
C LEU A 19 -5.56 10.06 -5.46
N TYR A 20 -6.54 9.79 -4.59
CA TYR A 20 -7.36 10.84 -3.96
C TYR A 20 -6.50 11.83 -3.17
N LEU A 21 -5.59 11.33 -2.33
CA LEU A 21 -4.65 12.15 -1.57
C LEU A 21 -3.70 12.94 -2.47
N TYR A 22 -3.21 12.33 -3.53
CA TYR A 22 -2.34 12.99 -4.50
C TYR A 22 -3.07 14.11 -5.27
N LEU A 23 -4.31 13.89 -5.69
CA LEU A 23 -5.13 14.90 -6.36
C LEU A 23 -5.40 16.11 -5.44
N TYR A 24 -5.62 15.88 -4.16
CA TYR A 24 -5.70 16.96 -3.18
C TYR A 24 -4.39 17.76 -3.13
N LYS A 25 -3.26 17.07 -3.09
CA LYS A 25 -1.93 17.67 -2.97
C LYS A 25 -1.56 18.57 -4.15
N ILE A 26 -1.96 18.19 -5.37
CA ILE A 26 -1.74 19.00 -6.58
C ILE A 26 -2.82 20.07 -6.80
N GLY A 27 -3.73 20.27 -5.85
CA GLY A 27 -4.76 21.31 -5.89
C GLY A 27 -5.97 21.03 -6.80
N ARG A 28 -6.16 19.77 -7.24
CA ARG A 28 -7.33 19.37 -8.04
C ARG A 28 -8.58 19.15 -7.20
N ILE A 29 -8.41 18.89 -5.92
CA ILE A 29 -9.48 18.74 -4.93
C ILE A 29 -9.24 19.81 -3.86
N GLY A 30 -10.25 20.64 -3.57
CA GLY A 30 -10.12 21.78 -2.67
C GLY A 30 -10.05 21.40 -1.19
N THR A 31 -10.77 20.34 -0.78
CA THR A 31 -10.82 19.87 0.62
C THR A 31 -10.83 18.35 0.69
N LEU A 32 -10.24 17.80 1.76
CA LEU A 32 -10.30 16.38 2.06
C LEU A 32 -11.54 16.06 2.91
N ALA A 33 -12.25 15.00 2.55
CA ALA A 33 -13.39 14.49 3.32
C ALA A 33 -12.90 13.77 4.60
N CYS A 34 -12.35 14.53 5.55
CA CYS A 34 -11.74 13.99 6.76
C CYS A 34 -12.54 14.30 8.04
N GLY A 35 -13.37 15.32 8.04
CA GLY A 35 -14.25 15.72 9.17
C GLY A 35 -13.53 16.30 10.38
N THR A 36 -12.25 16.04 10.60
CA THR A 36 -11.49 16.46 11.80
C THR A 36 -10.32 17.41 11.53
N GLY A 37 -10.05 17.76 10.25
CA GLY A 37 -8.92 18.62 9.87
C GLY A 37 -7.53 17.95 9.97
N GLY A 38 -7.42 16.78 10.59
CA GLY A 38 -6.15 16.08 10.78
C GLY A 38 -5.47 15.66 9.46
N CYS A 39 -6.25 15.28 8.44
CA CYS A 39 -5.73 14.94 7.13
C CYS A 39 -5.00 16.12 6.47
N GLU A 40 -5.57 17.29 6.53
CA GLU A 40 -4.97 18.51 5.96
C GLU A 40 -3.70 18.89 6.70
N THR A 41 -3.68 18.78 8.03
CA THR A 41 -2.50 19.02 8.85
C THR A 41 -1.35 18.08 8.47
N VAL A 42 -1.62 16.78 8.34
CA VAL A 42 -0.62 15.78 7.94
C VAL A 42 -0.10 16.08 6.52
N GLN A 43 -1.00 16.37 5.59
CA GLN A 43 -0.62 16.67 4.19
C GLN A 43 0.13 17.99 4.04
N ALA A 44 -0.11 18.97 4.92
CA ALA A 44 0.60 20.25 4.92
C ALA A 44 1.98 20.16 5.60
N SER A 45 2.25 19.11 6.36
CA SER A 45 3.52 18.96 7.09
C SER A 45 4.72 18.78 6.16
N PRO A 46 5.94 19.19 6.58
CA PRO A 46 7.17 18.93 5.83
C PRO A 46 7.43 17.43 5.56
N PHE A 47 6.90 16.57 6.45
CA PHE A 47 7.04 15.12 6.35
C PHE A 47 6.13 14.47 5.29
N SER A 48 5.21 15.24 4.69
CA SER A 48 4.41 14.79 3.54
C SER A 48 5.23 14.67 2.25
N ARG A 49 6.48 15.16 2.26
CA ARG A 49 7.43 15.02 1.17
C ARG A 49 8.60 14.15 1.61
N PHE A 50 8.94 13.19 0.77
CA PHE A 50 10.09 12.33 0.97
C PHE A 50 10.96 12.37 -0.28
N LEU A 51 12.26 12.69 -0.12
CA LEU A 51 13.21 12.86 -1.23
C LEU A 51 12.73 13.83 -2.33
N GLY A 52 12.01 14.89 -1.96
CA GLY A 52 11.50 15.90 -2.88
C GLY A 52 10.20 15.55 -3.60
N LEU A 53 9.67 14.33 -3.41
CA LEU A 53 8.40 13.89 -3.97
C LEU A 53 7.33 13.74 -2.88
N GLU A 54 6.08 13.93 -3.26
CA GLU A 54 4.95 13.75 -2.36
C GLU A 54 4.80 12.28 -1.95
N VAL A 55 4.60 12.02 -0.66
CA VAL A 55 4.38 10.66 -0.14
C VAL A 55 3.18 9.99 -0.80
N ALA A 56 2.12 10.76 -1.10
CA ALA A 56 0.97 10.25 -1.83
C ALA A 56 1.33 9.70 -3.22
N LEU A 57 2.31 10.29 -3.91
CA LEU A 57 2.79 9.80 -5.21
C LEU A 57 3.49 8.44 -5.06
N TYR A 58 4.30 8.25 -4.01
CA TYR A 58 4.88 6.93 -3.70
C TYR A 58 3.79 5.88 -3.47
N GLY A 59 2.70 6.27 -2.80
CA GLY A 59 1.53 5.40 -2.63
C GLY A 59 0.89 5.01 -3.96
N VAL A 60 0.65 5.98 -4.84
CA VAL A 60 0.07 5.73 -6.18
C VAL A 60 0.93 4.74 -6.97
N ILE A 61 2.24 4.98 -7.06
CA ILE A 61 3.16 4.11 -7.79
C ILE A 61 3.24 2.73 -7.11
N GLY A 62 3.39 2.69 -5.80
CA GLY A 62 3.50 1.46 -5.03
C GLY A 62 2.27 0.56 -5.19
N TYR A 63 1.07 1.10 -5.02
CA TYR A 63 -0.16 0.33 -5.20
C TYR A 63 -0.40 -0.10 -6.65
N LEU A 64 0.00 0.72 -7.62
CA LEU A 64 -0.07 0.33 -9.02
C LEU A 64 0.84 -0.87 -9.32
N VAL A 65 2.07 -0.86 -8.82
CA VAL A 65 3.00 -2.00 -8.96
C VAL A 65 2.45 -3.25 -8.26
N LEU A 66 1.92 -3.10 -7.04
CA LEU A 66 1.28 -4.22 -6.31
C LEU A 66 0.08 -4.77 -7.07
N LEU A 67 -0.73 -3.91 -7.69
CA LEU A 67 -1.87 -4.33 -8.52
C LEU A 67 -1.40 -5.15 -9.73
N VAL A 68 -0.40 -4.65 -10.46
CA VAL A 68 0.15 -5.36 -11.63
C VAL A 68 0.71 -6.73 -11.23
N LEU A 69 1.49 -6.79 -10.14
CA LEU A 69 2.03 -8.05 -9.63
C LEU A 69 0.92 -9.01 -9.18
N SER A 70 -0.13 -8.49 -8.52
CA SER A 70 -1.27 -9.32 -8.12
C SER A 70 -2.00 -9.89 -9.32
N MET A 71 -2.18 -9.12 -10.38
CA MET A 71 -2.79 -9.59 -11.63
C MET A 71 -1.90 -10.61 -12.35
N ASP A 72 -0.59 -10.40 -12.34
CA ASP A 72 0.34 -11.39 -12.91
C ASP A 72 0.29 -12.72 -12.16
N THR A 73 0.22 -12.71 -10.83
CA THR A 73 0.05 -13.92 -10.04
C THR A 73 -1.29 -14.63 -10.28
N LEU A 74 -2.33 -13.90 -10.67
CA LEU A 74 -3.62 -14.47 -11.07
C LEU A 74 -3.54 -15.18 -12.42
N ARG A 75 -2.86 -14.55 -13.39
CA ARG A 75 -2.69 -15.09 -14.74
C ARG A 75 -1.73 -16.27 -14.79
N ARG A 76 -0.66 -16.21 -13.99
CA ARG A 76 0.43 -17.20 -13.96
C ARG A 76 0.56 -17.79 -12.54
N PRO A 77 -0.22 -18.80 -12.22
CA PRO A 77 -0.23 -19.37 -10.86
C PRO A 77 1.13 -19.98 -10.43
N VAL A 78 2.03 -20.24 -11.39
CA VAL A 78 3.36 -20.81 -11.14
C VAL A 78 4.46 -19.74 -11.02
N ALA A 79 4.14 -18.44 -11.19
CA ALA A 79 5.12 -17.37 -11.12
C ALA A 79 5.60 -17.11 -9.67
N TRP A 80 6.63 -17.83 -9.28
CA TRP A 80 7.31 -17.66 -7.97
C TRP A 80 7.89 -16.26 -7.80
N THR A 81 8.45 -15.71 -8.87
CA THR A 81 9.07 -14.38 -8.87
C THR A 81 8.06 -13.30 -8.54
N SER A 82 6.88 -13.30 -9.17
CA SER A 82 5.83 -12.31 -8.91
C SER A 82 5.30 -12.41 -7.49
N SER A 83 5.14 -13.61 -6.93
CA SER A 83 4.74 -13.80 -5.53
C SER A 83 5.79 -13.31 -4.54
N ARG A 84 7.07 -13.56 -4.81
CA ARG A 84 8.16 -13.04 -3.97
C ARG A 84 8.22 -11.53 -4.01
N LEU A 85 8.13 -10.94 -5.21
CA LEU A 85 8.11 -9.48 -5.37
C LEU A 85 6.90 -8.86 -4.68
N LEU A 86 5.72 -9.46 -4.79
CA LEU A 86 4.53 -9.00 -4.09
C LEU A 86 4.75 -8.97 -2.57
N LEU A 87 5.32 -10.04 -2.01
CA LEU A 87 5.61 -10.13 -0.58
C LEU A 87 6.66 -9.11 -0.14
N ILE A 88 7.76 -8.98 -0.88
CA ILE A 88 8.86 -8.05 -0.56
C ILE A 88 8.38 -6.60 -0.65
N LEU A 89 7.68 -6.24 -1.72
CA LEU A 89 7.21 -4.87 -1.94
C LEU A 89 6.09 -4.48 -0.96
N SER A 90 5.17 -5.40 -0.66
CA SER A 90 4.15 -5.15 0.36
C SER A 90 4.77 -5.02 1.76
N GLY A 91 5.80 -5.80 2.06
CA GLY A 91 6.58 -5.70 3.30
C GLY A 91 7.33 -4.37 3.41
N ALA A 92 7.97 -3.92 2.33
CA ALA A 92 8.63 -2.62 2.27
C ALA A 92 7.62 -1.47 2.43
N GLY A 93 6.47 -1.56 1.75
CA GLY A 93 5.38 -0.60 1.90
C GLY A 93 4.82 -0.55 3.32
N LEU A 94 4.68 -1.71 3.96
CA LEU A 94 4.25 -1.80 5.36
C LEU A 94 5.25 -1.13 6.30
N ALA A 95 6.56 -1.39 6.14
CA ALA A 95 7.61 -0.75 6.93
C ALA A 95 7.60 0.77 6.76
N PHE A 96 7.45 1.25 5.53
CA PHE A 96 7.34 2.68 5.24
C PHE A 96 6.09 3.29 5.87
N THR A 97 4.97 2.59 5.83
CA THR A 97 3.71 3.04 6.45
C THR A 97 3.81 3.09 7.98
N ILE A 98 4.48 2.13 8.60
CA ILE A 98 4.76 2.15 10.04
C ILE A 98 5.57 3.40 10.41
N TYR A 99 6.58 3.72 9.62
CA TYR A 99 7.38 4.94 9.80
C TYR A 99 6.52 6.20 9.70
N LEU A 100 5.67 6.31 8.69
CA LEU A 100 4.76 7.44 8.52
C LEU A 100 3.76 7.56 9.67
N THR A 101 3.19 6.44 10.12
CA THR A 101 2.27 6.41 11.26
C THR A 101 2.96 6.87 12.54
N TYR A 102 4.21 6.48 12.75
CA TYR A 102 5.01 6.99 13.85
C TYR A 102 5.13 8.52 13.78
N LEU A 103 5.44 9.09 12.62
CA LEU A 103 5.51 10.54 12.43
C LEU A 103 4.17 11.23 12.72
N GLU A 104 3.06 10.65 12.28
CA GLU A 104 1.73 11.18 12.54
C GLU A 104 1.42 11.27 14.04
N LEU A 105 1.73 10.21 14.78
CA LEU A 105 1.38 10.10 16.20
C LEU A 105 2.32 10.89 17.12
N PHE A 106 3.62 10.89 16.85
CA PHE A 106 4.63 11.40 17.77
C PHE A 106 5.25 12.74 17.36
N VAL A 107 5.30 13.03 16.07
CA VAL A 107 5.93 14.25 15.53
C VAL A 107 4.88 15.27 15.12
N ILE A 108 3.96 14.89 14.24
CA ILE A 108 2.92 15.78 13.70
C ILE A 108 1.79 15.96 14.72
N LYS A 109 1.50 14.91 15.52
CA LYS A 109 0.40 14.85 16.50
C LYS A 109 -0.97 15.11 15.87
N ALA A 110 -1.13 14.68 14.63
CA ALA A 110 -2.39 14.71 13.89
C ALA A 110 -2.57 13.39 13.16
N ILE A 111 -3.79 12.90 13.07
CA ILE A 111 -4.12 11.62 12.43
C ILE A 111 -4.88 11.90 11.13
N CYS A 112 -4.35 11.34 10.03
CA CYS A 112 -5.01 11.32 8.73
C CYS A 112 -5.81 10.03 8.57
N ARG A 113 -7.14 10.11 8.51
CA ARG A 113 -8.02 8.93 8.33
C ARG A 113 -7.72 8.16 7.06
N TRP A 114 -7.41 8.84 5.97
CA TRP A 114 -7.05 8.22 4.70
C TRP A 114 -5.68 7.53 4.76
N CYS A 115 -4.74 8.09 5.49
CA CYS A 115 -3.45 7.47 5.74
C CYS A 115 -3.58 6.20 6.59
N VAL A 116 -4.43 6.23 7.62
CA VAL A 116 -4.76 5.05 8.43
C VAL A 116 -5.45 3.98 7.57
N GLY A 117 -6.39 4.38 6.71
CA GLY A 117 -7.03 3.47 5.76
C GLY A 117 -6.00 2.80 4.84
N SER A 118 -5.05 3.55 4.29
CA SER A 118 -3.95 3.02 3.49
C SER A 118 -3.06 2.06 4.30
N ALA A 119 -2.77 2.39 5.56
CA ALA A 119 -2.02 1.52 6.47
C ALA A 119 -2.69 0.17 6.68
N VAL A 120 -4.00 0.16 6.89
CA VAL A 120 -4.79 -1.09 7.01
C VAL A 120 -4.74 -1.89 5.71
N ILE A 121 -4.91 -1.23 4.57
CA ILE A 121 -4.88 -1.88 3.25
C ILE A 121 -3.53 -2.57 3.00
N ILE A 122 -2.41 -1.87 3.20
CA ILE A 122 -1.08 -2.46 2.96
C ILE A 122 -0.78 -3.60 3.92
N THR A 123 -1.24 -3.51 5.16
CA THR A 123 -1.13 -4.59 6.15
C THR A 123 -1.88 -5.84 5.69
N LEU A 124 -3.10 -5.68 5.21
CA LEU A 124 -3.91 -6.78 4.67
C LEU A 124 -3.27 -7.40 3.43
N ILE A 125 -2.73 -6.58 2.52
CA ILE A 125 -2.01 -7.07 1.33
C ILE A 125 -0.80 -7.92 1.76
N PHE A 126 -0.03 -7.44 2.73
CA PHE A 126 1.14 -8.18 3.24
C PHE A 126 0.73 -9.52 3.87
N ILE A 127 -0.29 -9.54 4.70
CA ILE A 127 -0.80 -10.78 5.32
C ILE A 127 -1.26 -11.77 4.24
N VAL A 128 -2.03 -11.31 3.26
CA VAL A 128 -2.53 -12.14 2.16
C VAL A 128 -1.38 -12.69 1.31
N ALA A 129 -0.39 -11.85 0.99
CA ALA A 129 0.80 -12.26 0.26
C ALA A 129 1.63 -13.31 1.03
N LEU A 130 1.76 -13.13 2.34
CA LEU A 130 2.46 -14.07 3.21
C LEU A 130 1.74 -15.43 3.29
N LEU A 131 0.41 -15.41 3.38
CA LEU A 131 -0.38 -16.65 3.39
C LEU A 131 -0.31 -17.39 2.05
N ASP A 132 -0.36 -16.68 0.92
CA ASP A 132 -0.19 -17.29 -0.40
C ASP A 132 1.21 -17.90 -0.54
N TRP A 133 2.24 -17.19 -0.09
CA TRP A 133 3.62 -17.66 -0.09
C TRP A 133 3.80 -18.93 0.76
N ARG A 134 3.30 -18.92 2.00
CA ARG A 134 3.40 -20.07 2.91
C ARG A 134 2.70 -21.31 2.35
N ARG A 135 1.52 -21.15 1.73
CA ARG A 135 0.82 -22.25 1.08
C ARG A 135 1.61 -22.87 -0.05
N ARG A 136 2.25 -22.05 -0.87
CA ARG A 136 3.10 -22.52 -1.97
C ARG A 136 4.32 -23.27 -1.45
N ALA A 137 4.98 -22.74 -0.42
CA ALA A 137 6.16 -23.38 0.18
C ALA A 137 5.83 -24.73 0.84
N ALA A 138 4.58 -24.92 1.30
CA ALA A 138 4.14 -26.16 1.92
C ALA A 138 3.76 -27.25 0.90
N LEU A 139 3.63 -26.95 -0.41
CA LEU A 139 3.33 -27.94 -1.44
C LEU A 139 4.61 -28.68 -1.84
N PRO A 140 4.67 -30.02 -1.67
CA PRO A 140 5.82 -30.82 -2.08
C PRO A 140 5.96 -30.78 -3.63
N GLY A 141 7.10 -30.32 -4.12
CA GLY A 141 7.41 -30.25 -5.55
C GLY A 141 7.59 -28.85 -6.12
N SER A 142 7.41 -27.78 -5.32
CA SER A 142 7.56 -26.40 -5.81
C SER A 142 8.99 -25.85 -5.74
N SER A 143 9.93 -26.61 -5.23
CA SER A 143 11.32 -26.14 -5.01
C SER A 143 12.28 -26.37 -6.17
N SER A 144 11.82 -26.88 -7.32
CA SER A 144 12.71 -27.30 -8.43
C SER A 144 12.38 -26.64 -9.79
N GLN A 145 11.84 -25.43 -9.79
CA GLN A 145 11.72 -24.67 -11.05
C GLN A 145 11.96 -23.19 -10.84
#